data_d26074537b669fc5e8e3aead044193cb
#
_entry.id   d26074537b669fc5e8e3aead044193cb
#
_cell.length_a   1.000
_cell.length_b   1.000
_cell.length_c   1.000
_cell.angle_alpha   90.00
_cell.angle_beta   90.00
_cell.angle_gamma   90.00
#
_symmetry.space_group_name_H-M   'P 1'
#
loop_
_entity.id
_entity.type
_entity.pdbx_description
1 polymer ?
#
loop_
_entity_poly.entity_id
_entity_poly.type
_entity_poly.pdbx_seq_one_letter_code
_entity_poly.pdbx_strand_id
1 'polypeptide(L)'
;MPTRGVAIGRLMDQMIRIEIAARDPESAIRELAAVDVGRQWSSRRTGDEYSFRYSAVGDDEVTIRRSRIRGLLRGLVPPGDDHVVRWTTDGSVVIDATGTRFELRHDEPVLSPSDREYVFVGTDHDQRLVHLGRAFVEIVAAERYGAASGPLVFDRVRVVDDAALGPWREALGALSRALRDGVESDAWASAKHAAAEAFLTMFPPRLDALPAELSSPRNARLKSVVEYLHAHVRDSIAVADLADVAGLSVRSVQESFARVLGVSPLTYLREIRLDRVRDDLLALDPQSVTVGDVARRWGFAHLGRFSAAYVDRFGEYPKQTLRR
;
A
#
# COMPACT_ATOMS: atom_id res chain seq x y z
N MET A 1 32.81 5.30 -26.28
CA MET A 1 32.89 4.66 -24.97
C MET A 1 31.58 3.91 -24.76
N PRO A 2 31.55 2.61 -24.57
CA PRO A 2 30.34 1.81 -24.60
C PRO A 2 29.46 2.11 -23.38
N THR A 3 28.20 2.37 -23.65
CA THR A 3 27.08 2.34 -22.70
C THR A 3 27.06 0.99 -21.99
N ARG A 4 27.26 0.97 -20.68
CA ARG A 4 27.03 -0.22 -19.87
C ARG A 4 25.52 -0.50 -19.90
N GLY A 5 25.17 -1.54 -20.65
CA GLY A 5 23.81 -2.03 -20.78
C GLY A 5 23.29 -2.63 -19.48
N VAL A 6 21.97 -2.73 -19.43
CA VAL A 6 21.20 -3.40 -18.38
C VAL A 6 21.72 -4.80 -18.14
N ALA A 7 22.30 -5.05 -16.97
CA ALA A 7 22.57 -6.40 -16.52
C ALA A 7 21.29 -6.94 -15.85
N ILE A 8 20.40 -7.56 -16.65
CA ILE A 8 19.33 -8.40 -16.12
C ILE A 8 19.94 -9.80 -15.91
N GLY A 9 20.46 -10.05 -14.72
CA GLY A 9 20.91 -11.36 -14.33
C GLY A 9 19.82 -12.13 -13.61
N ARG A 10 19.04 -12.94 -14.36
CA ARG A 10 18.43 -14.14 -13.78
C ARG A 10 19.48 -15.23 -13.83
N LEU A 11 20.18 -15.43 -12.75
CA LEU A 11 21.08 -16.57 -12.57
C LEU A 11 20.62 -17.31 -11.32
N MET A 12 20.17 -18.53 -11.56
CA MET A 12 19.89 -19.61 -10.61
C MET A 12 19.04 -19.20 -9.38
N ASP A 13 17.80 -19.55 -9.45
CA ASP A 13 16.78 -19.66 -8.41
C ASP A 13 16.78 -18.60 -7.29
N GLN A 14 16.22 -17.44 -7.53
CA GLN A 14 15.59 -16.50 -6.56
C GLN A 14 16.20 -15.11 -6.39
N MET A 15 17.46 -14.81 -6.72
CA MET A 15 18.01 -13.46 -6.49
C MET A 15 17.57 -12.45 -7.56
N ILE A 16 16.85 -11.42 -7.14
CA ILE A 16 16.56 -10.24 -7.97
C ILE A 16 17.70 -9.25 -7.83
N ARG A 17 18.34 -8.88 -8.95
CA ARG A 17 19.34 -7.82 -9.02
C ARG A 17 19.14 -6.99 -10.25
N ILE A 18 18.81 -5.71 -10.06
CA ILE A 18 18.58 -4.74 -11.11
C ILE A 18 19.47 -3.53 -10.87
N GLU A 19 20.15 -3.05 -11.90
CA GLU A 19 20.91 -1.81 -11.88
C GLU A 19 20.68 -1.06 -13.18
N ILE A 20 20.20 0.19 -13.08
CA ILE A 20 20.00 1.10 -14.19
C ILE A 20 20.81 2.37 -13.93
N ALA A 21 21.47 2.87 -14.96
CA ALA A 21 22.14 4.17 -14.94
C ALA A 21 21.98 4.87 -16.31
N ALA A 22 21.35 6.04 -16.31
CA ALA A 22 21.16 6.83 -17.52
C ALA A 22 21.62 8.28 -17.31
N ARG A 23 22.07 8.92 -18.39
CA ARG A 23 22.50 10.34 -18.42
C ARG A 23 21.62 11.24 -19.26
N ASP A 24 20.53 10.70 -19.76
CA ASP A 24 19.50 11.41 -20.50
C ASP A 24 18.11 10.84 -20.20
N PRO A 25 17.04 11.65 -20.36
CA PRO A 25 15.68 11.24 -20.03
C PRO A 25 15.15 10.05 -20.84
N GLU A 26 15.49 9.96 -22.12
CA GLU A 26 14.95 8.91 -23.01
C GLU A 26 15.49 7.54 -22.63
N SER A 27 16.80 7.44 -22.38
CA SER A 27 17.44 6.22 -21.89
C SER A 27 16.90 5.82 -20.52
N ALA A 28 16.71 6.77 -19.60
CA ALA A 28 16.15 6.50 -18.29
C ALA A 28 14.75 5.86 -18.38
N ILE A 29 13.87 6.41 -19.21
CA ILE A 29 12.51 5.89 -19.41
C ILE A 29 12.53 4.51 -20.05
N ARG A 30 13.30 4.31 -21.11
CA ARG A 30 13.38 3.02 -21.80
C ARG A 30 13.84 1.90 -20.88
N GLU A 31 14.88 2.15 -20.08
CA GLU A 31 15.43 1.15 -19.17
C GLU A 31 14.53 0.90 -17.97
N LEU A 32 13.92 1.95 -17.40
CA LEU A 32 12.98 1.81 -16.29
C LEU A 32 11.72 1.02 -16.70
N ALA A 33 11.16 1.31 -17.87
CA ALA A 33 9.97 0.63 -18.38
C ALA A 33 10.18 -0.87 -18.64
N ALA A 34 11.41 -1.33 -18.76
CA ALA A 34 11.73 -2.74 -18.93
C ALA A 34 11.72 -3.54 -17.60
N VAL A 35 11.80 -2.87 -16.45
CA VAL A 35 12.01 -3.52 -15.15
C VAL A 35 11.02 -3.10 -14.06
N ASP A 36 10.26 -2.02 -14.28
CA ASP A 36 9.28 -1.50 -13.33
C ASP A 36 7.86 -1.67 -13.86
N VAL A 37 6.95 -2.03 -12.97
CA VAL A 37 5.52 -2.23 -13.30
C VAL A 37 4.78 -0.93 -13.61
N GLY A 38 5.37 0.23 -13.34
CA GLY A 38 4.79 1.53 -13.64
C GLY A 38 4.58 1.74 -15.14
N ARG A 39 3.62 2.61 -15.47
CA ARG A 39 3.20 2.91 -16.86
C ARG A 39 3.35 4.39 -17.15
N GLN A 40 3.37 4.75 -18.43
CA GLN A 40 3.40 6.15 -18.88
C GLN A 40 4.54 6.95 -18.24
N TRP A 41 5.69 6.29 -18.05
CA TRP A 41 6.87 6.95 -17.54
C TRP A 41 7.27 8.11 -18.44
N SER A 42 7.54 9.24 -17.82
CA SER A 42 8.10 10.42 -18.47
C SER A 42 9.20 11.02 -17.60
N SER A 43 10.21 11.56 -18.23
CA SER A 43 11.30 12.23 -17.52
C SER A 43 11.74 13.48 -18.26
N ARG A 44 12.27 14.46 -17.55
CA ARG A 44 12.83 15.67 -18.13
C ARG A 44 13.93 16.24 -17.24
N ARG A 45 14.77 17.10 -17.81
CA ARG A 45 15.75 17.87 -17.06
C ARG A 45 15.07 18.91 -16.19
N THR A 46 15.64 19.18 -15.02
CA THR A 46 15.28 20.30 -14.14
C THR A 46 16.36 21.38 -14.15
N GLY A 47 17.55 21.08 -14.65
CA GLY A 47 18.70 21.94 -14.82
C GLY A 47 19.63 21.44 -15.91
N ASP A 48 20.89 21.88 -15.91
CA ASP A 48 21.88 21.55 -16.94
C ASP A 48 22.32 20.08 -16.90
N GLU A 49 22.38 19.51 -15.69
CA GLU A 49 22.76 18.12 -15.48
C GLU A 49 21.54 17.21 -15.39
N TYR A 50 21.64 16.03 -15.96
CA TYR A 50 20.68 14.95 -15.79
C TYR A 50 21.42 13.66 -15.44
N SER A 51 20.91 12.98 -14.43
CA SER A 51 21.33 11.61 -14.12
C SER A 51 20.19 10.82 -13.51
N PHE A 52 20.06 9.58 -13.88
CA PHE A 52 19.11 8.64 -13.29
C PHE A 52 19.85 7.37 -12.87
N ARG A 53 19.56 6.88 -11.67
CA ARG A 53 20.02 5.59 -11.18
C ARG A 53 18.87 4.89 -10.48
N TYR A 54 18.68 3.63 -10.80
CA TYR A 54 17.74 2.76 -10.10
C TYR A 54 18.42 1.44 -9.79
N SER A 55 18.21 0.93 -8.60
CA SER A 55 18.71 -0.37 -8.19
C SER A 55 17.65 -1.11 -7.39
N ALA A 56 17.60 -2.43 -7.56
CA ALA A 56 16.82 -3.34 -6.76
C ALA A 56 17.62 -4.60 -6.46
N VAL A 57 17.55 -5.09 -5.24
CA VAL A 57 18.22 -6.30 -4.80
C VAL A 57 17.38 -7.01 -3.74
N GLY A 58 17.35 -8.34 -3.80
CA GLY A 58 16.60 -9.19 -2.87
C GLY A 58 16.10 -10.46 -3.55
N ASP A 59 14.94 -10.93 -3.09
CA ASP A 59 14.23 -12.07 -3.66
C ASP A 59 12.78 -11.70 -4.00
N ASP A 60 11.91 -12.69 -4.26
CA ASP A 60 10.48 -12.51 -4.56
C ASP A 60 9.64 -12.08 -3.35
N GLU A 61 10.12 -12.31 -2.12
CA GLU A 61 9.43 -11.90 -0.89
C GLU A 61 9.84 -10.51 -0.41
N VAL A 62 11.15 -10.16 -0.51
CA VAL A 62 11.65 -8.86 -0.06
C VAL A 62 12.69 -8.29 -1.03
N THR A 63 12.44 -7.08 -1.55
CA THR A 63 13.45 -6.33 -2.30
C THR A 63 13.72 -4.98 -1.67
N ILE A 64 15.00 -4.61 -1.60
CA ILE A 64 15.46 -3.26 -1.27
C ILE A 64 15.74 -2.54 -2.57
N ARG A 65 15.14 -1.35 -2.74
CA ARG A 65 15.27 -0.57 -3.97
C ARG A 65 15.69 0.86 -3.65
N ARG A 66 16.38 1.48 -4.62
CA ARG A 66 16.75 2.89 -4.55
C ARG A 66 16.54 3.53 -5.92
N SER A 67 15.89 4.68 -5.92
CA SER A 67 15.74 5.53 -7.11
C SER A 67 16.37 6.88 -6.82
N ARG A 68 17.34 7.28 -7.63
CA ARG A 68 17.99 8.60 -7.55
C ARG A 68 17.92 9.27 -8.89
N ILE A 69 17.48 10.50 -8.93
CA ILE A 69 17.43 11.30 -10.15
C ILE A 69 17.88 12.74 -9.87
N ARG A 70 18.63 13.31 -10.81
CA ARG A 70 18.79 14.73 -11.08
C ARG A 70 17.94 15.04 -12.29
N GLY A 71 16.74 15.56 -12.08
CA GLY A 71 15.70 15.74 -13.08
C GLY A 71 14.33 15.47 -12.50
N LEU A 72 13.31 15.46 -13.34
CA LEU A 72 11.94 15.08 -12.98
C LEU A 72 11.63 13.70 -13.56
N LEU A 73 11.04 12.85 -12.75
CA LEU A 73 10.48 11.55 -13.12
C LEU A 73 8.99 11.53 -12.77
N ARG A 74 8.13 11.18 -13.72
CA ARG A 74 6.70 11.01 -13.49
C ARG A 74 6.24 9.70 -14.10
N GLY A 75 5.38 8.98 -13.41
CA GLY A 75 4.77 7.75 -13.91
C GLY A 75 3.47 7.43 -13.22
N LEU A 76 2.75 6.47 -13.78
CA LEU A 76 1.53 5.92 -13.26
C LEU A 76 1.84 4.53 -12.68
N VAL A 77 1.63 4.35 -11.40
CA VAL A 77 1.91 3.08 -10.71
C VAL A 77 0.60 2.34 -10.47
N PRO A 78 0.40 1.18 -11.08
CA PRO A 78 -0.80 0.38 -10.91
C PRO A 78 -0.86 -0.27 -9.51
N PRO A 79 -2.01 -0.81 -9.10
CA PRO A 79 -2.10 -1.70 -7.95
C PRO A 79 -1.11 -2.85 -8.08
N GLY A 80 -0.56 -3.29 -6.97
CA GLY A 80 0.42 -4.38 -6.92
C GLY A 80 0.20 -5.32 -5.75
N ASP A 81 0.91 -6.46 -5.80
CA ASP A 81 0.84 -7.49 -4.76
C ASP A 81 1.85 -7.28 -3.62
N ASP A 82 2.66 -6.22 -3.71
CA ASP A 82 3.62 -5.88 -2.67
C ASP A 82 3.09 -4.77 -1.76
N HIS A 83 3.47 -4.84 -0.48
CA HIS A 83 3.45 -3.70 0.41
C HIS A 83 4.74 -2.91 0.22
N VAL A 84 4.64 -1.66 -0.21
CA VAL A 84 5.79 -0.81 -0.53
C VAL A 84 5.95 0.28 0.51
N VAL A 85 6.97 0.16 1.34
CA VAL A 85 7.41 1.22 2.25
C VAL A 85 8.42 2.09 1.52
N ARG A 86 8.20 3.40 1.50
CA ARG A 86 9.10 4.35 0.84
C ARG A 86 9.39 5.58 1.70
N TRP A 87 10.54 6.16 1.51
CA TRP A 87 10.94 7.45 2.08
C TRP A 87 11.95 8.12 1.17
N THR A 88 12.05 9.43 1.28
CA THR A 88 13.07 10.21 0.55
C THR A 88 14.10 10.75 1.52
N THR A 89 15.36 10.78 1.08
CA THR A 89 16.48 11.35 1.83
C THR A 89 16.95 12.68 1.23
N ASP A 90 16.48 13.00 0.01
CA ASP A 90 16.79 14.25 -0.69
C ASP A 90 15.73 14.52 -1.76
N GLY A 91 15.51 15.79 -2.11
CA GLY A 91 14.58 16.24 -3.14
C GLY A 91 13.12 16.09 -2.76
N SER A 92 12.24 16.10 -3.75
CA SER A 92 10.79 16.03 -3.54
C SER A 92 10.18 14.80 -4.25
N VAL A 93 9.30 14.10 -3.54
CA VAL A 93 8.49 13.02 -4.09
C VAL A 93 7.04 13.24 -3.69
N VAL A 94 6.18 13.30 -4.70
CA VAL A 94 4.73 13.47 -4.54
C VAL A 94 4.01 12.24 -5.07
N ILE A 95 3.04 11.76 -4.31
CA ILE A 95 2.12 10.70 -4.69
C ILE A 95 0.72 11.29 -4.78
N ASP A 96 0.05 11.10 -5.91
CA ASP A 96 -1.34 11.48 -6.12
C ASP A 96 -2.17 10.23 -6.41
N ALA A 97 -2.91 9.82 -5.42
CA ALA A 97 -3.80 8.67 -5.50
C ALA A 97 -5.26 9.15 -5.57
N THR A 98 -5.84 9.17 -6.77
CA THR A 98 -7.26 9.53 -7.01
C THR A 98 -7.68 10.87 -6.39
N GLY A 99 -6.86 11.92 -6.62
CA GLY A 99 -7.10 13.27 -6.14
C GLY A 99 -6.72 13.51 -4.68
N THR A 100 -6.03 12.56 -4.06
CA THR A 100 -5.35 12.76 -2.78
C THR A 100 -3.86 12.87 -3.05
N ARG A 101 -3.36 14.09 -3.02
CA ARG A 101 -1.95 14.40 -3.25
C ARG A 101 -1.26 14.55 -1.90
N PHE A 102 -0.17 13.81 -1.68
CA PHE A 102 0.69 14.00 -0.52
C PHE A 102 2.17 14.00 -0.92
N GLU A 103 2.94 14.83 -0.27
CA GLU A 103 4.38 14.92 -0.43
C GLU A 103 5.06 14.12 0.68
N LEU A 104 6.06 13.31 0.28
CA LEU A 104 6.86 12.54 1.23
C LEU A 104 7.78 13.51 2.00
N ARG A 105 7.77 13.37 3.31
CA ARG A 105 8.75 14.06 4.16
C ARG A 105 10.07 13.30 4.17
N HIS A 106 11.16 14.03 4.40
CA HIS A 106 12.48 13.43 4.47
C HIS A 106 12.58 12.48 5.67
N ASP A 107 13.15 11.29 5.42
CA ASP A 107 13.39 10.23 6.40
C ASP A 107 12.14 9.67 7.13
N GLU A 108 10.93 10.05 6.69
CA GLU A 108 9.68 9.49 7.18
C GLU A 108 9.19 8.36 6.27
N PRO A 109 9.20 7.09 6.73
CA PRO A 109 8.64 5.98 5.97
C PRO A 109 7.12 6.08 5.81
N VAL A 110 6.65 5.87 4.60
CA VAL A 110 5.23 5.90 4.24
C VAL A 110 4.87 4.63 3.50
N LEU A 111 3.71 4.06 3.80
CA LEU A 111 3.15 2.94 3.06
C LEU A 111 2.45 3.44 1.80
N SER A 112 2.90 2.95 0.65
CA SER A 112 2.31 3.28 -0.65
C SER A 112 0.93 2.65 -0.84
N PRO A 113 0.04 3.27 -1.63
CA PRO A 113 -1.18 2.61 -2.05
C PRO A 113 -0.85 1.31 -2.84
N SER A 114 -1.38 0.18 -2.41
CA SER A 114 -1.25 -1.11 -3.12
C SER A 114 -2.55 -1.58 -3.77
N ASP A 115 -3.68 -0.98 -3.40
CA ASP A 115 -5.05 -1.34 -3.82
C ASP A 115 -5.60 -0.44 -4.93
N ARG A 116 -4.86 0.59 -5.33
CA ARG A 116 -5.27 1.54 -6.37
C ARG A 116 -4.08 2.08 -7.14
N GLU A 117 -4.36 2.55 -8.33
CA GLU A 117 -3.41 3.28 -9.15
C GLU A 117 -3.13 4.66 -8.57
N TYR A 118 -1.88 5.12 -8.69
CA TYR A 118 -1.48 6.47 -8.29
C TYR A 118 -0.43 7.07 -9.23
N VAL A 119 -0.42 8.40 -9.31
CA VAL A 119 0.63 9.13 -10.02
C VAL A 119 1.80 9.38 -9.07
N PHE A 120 2.98 8.97 -9.50
CA PHE A 120 4.25 9.28 -8.87
C PHE A 120 4.89 10.48 -9.58
N VAL A 121 5.39 11.45 -8.82
CA VAL A 121 6.19 12.55 -9.32
C VAL A 121 7.39 12.75 -8.40
N GLY A 122 8.59 12.54 -8.91
CA GLY A 122 9.83 12.77 -8.18
C GLY A 122 10.69 13.84 -8.85
N THR A 123 11.19 14.80 -8.09
CA THR A 123 12.05 15.89 -8.58
C THR A 123 13.35 15.91 -7.79
N ASP A 124 14.47 15.78 -8.49
CA ASP A 124 15.84 15.82 -7.95
C ASP A 124 16.02 14.98 -6.66
N HIS A 125 15.38 13.78 -6.66
CA HIS A 125 15.21 12.98 -5.46
C HIS A 125 16.24 11.87 -5.28
N ASP A 126 16.45 11.50 -4.04
CA ASP A 126 17.03 10.22 -3.61
C ASP A 126 16.02 9.50 -2.73
N GLN A 127 15.38 8.47 -3.29
CA GLN A 127 14.32 7.70 -2.66
C GLN A 127 14.76 6.28 -2.39
N ARG A 128 14.35 5.76 -1.26
CA ARG A 128 14.50 4.37 -0.87
C ARG A 128 13.15 3.70 -0.78
N LEU A 129 13.10 2.43 -1.16
CA LEU A 129 11.89 1.61 -1.11
C LEU A 129 12.25 0.22 -0.59
N VAL A 130 11.32 -0.34 0.16
CA VAL A 130 11.32 -1.76 0.50
C VAL A 130 10.00 -2.33 0.04
N HIS A 131 10.07 -3.32 -0.81
CA HIS A 131 8.93 -4.10 -1.26
C HIS A 131 8.87 -5.37 -0.40
N LEU A 132 7.71 -5.62 0.18
CA LEU A 132 7.42 -6.83 0.95
C LEU A 132 6.24 -7.53 0.27
N GLY A 133 6.45 -8.76 -0.19
CA GLY A 133 5.43 -9.57 -0.83
C GLY A 133 4.23 -9.77 0.10
N ARG A 134 3.03 -9.58 -0.42
CA ARG A 134 1.78 -9.68 0.36
C ARG A 134 1.66 -11.02 1.08
N ALA A 135 1.86 -12.12 0.35
CA ALA A 135 1.74 -13.47 0.91
C ALA A 135 2.74 -13.69 2.06
N PHE A 136 3.97 -13.20 1.92
CA PHE A 136 4.98 -13.29 2.97
C PHE A 136 4.59 -12.49 4.22
N VAL A 137 4.12 -11.25 4.06
CA VAL A 137 3.64 -10.43 5.18
C VAL A 137 2.43 -11.06 5.87
N GLU A 138 1.51 -11.68 5.11
CA GLU A 138 0.35 -12.40 5.66
C GLU A 138 0.77 -13.61 6.51
N ILE A 139 1.81 -14.35 6.11
CA ILE A 139 2.39 -15.45 6.90
C ILE A 139 2.93 -14.91 8.24
N VAL A 140 3.78 -13.90 8.21
CA VAL A 140 4.36 -13.31 9.43
C VAL A 140 3.28 -12.70 10.33
N ALA A 141 2.25 -12.07 9.74
CA ALA A 141 1.12 -11.55 10.51
C ALA A 141 0.30 -12.67 11.19
N ALA A 142 0.11 -13.81 10.51
CA ALA A 142 -0.57 -14.96 11.08
C ALA A 142 0.20 -15.56 12.27
N GLU A 143 1.52 -15.60 12.19
CA GLU A 143 2.39 -16.02 13.30
C GLU A 143 2.29 -15.07 14.49
N ARG A 144 2.32 -13.75 14.23
CA ARG A 144 2.31 -12.71 15.26
C ARG A 144 0.96 -12.54 15.95
N TYR A 145 -0.14 -12.58 15.19
CA TYR A 145 -1.49 -12.21 15.68
C TYR A 145 -2.41 -13.43 15.86
N GLY A 146 -1.95 -14.63 15.49
CA GLY A 146 -2.79 -15.84 15.52
C GLY A 146 -3.82 -15.82 14.40
N ALA A 147 -3.60 -16.64 13.38
CA ALA A 147 -4.52 -16.98 12.27
C ALA A 147 -5.56 -15.92 11.86
N ALA A 148 -5.11 -14.78 11.36
CA ALA A 148 -5.93 -13.90 10.54
C ALA A 148 -5.86 -14.42 9.10
N SER A 149 -6.76 -15.30 8.70
CA SER A 149 -6.84 -15.74 7.29
C SER A 149 -7.61 -14.71 6.49
N GLY A 150 -6.91 -13.78 5.85
CA GLY A 150 -7.51 -12.79 4.96
C GLY A 150 -6.53 -11.70 4.58
N PRO A 151 -6.84 -10.93 3.52
CA PRO A 151 -5.99 -9.84 3.09
C PRO A 151 -5.85 -8.81 4.21
N LEU A 152 -4.61 -8.48 4.55
CA LEU A 152 -4.31 -7.48 5.55
C LEU A 152 -4.69 -6.09 5.04
N VAL A 153 -5.43 -5.34 5.84
CA VAL A 153 -5.79 -3.96 5.57
C VAL A 153 -4.97 -3.05 6.48
N PHE A 154 -4.28 -2.08 5.90
CA PHE A 154 -3.43 -1.14 6.62
C PHE A 154 -4.00 0.27 6.57
N ASP A 155 -3.80 1.03 7.65
CA ASP A 155 -4.03 2.47 7.66
C ASP A 155 -2.89 3.15 6.90
N ARG A 156 -3.22 3.82 5.79
CA ARG A 156 -2.23 4.39 4.86
C ARG A 156 -1.58 5.66 5.37
N VAL A 157 -2.28 6.38 6.23
CA VAL A 157 -1.83 7.65 6.78
C VAL A 157 -1.71 7.49 8.27
N ARG A 158 -0.63 6.85 8.66
CA ARG A 158 -0.19 6.85 10.04
C ARG A 158 1.08 7.68 10.13
N VAL A 159 1.10 8.66 11.00
CA VAL A 159 2.36 9.21 11.50
C VAL A 159 3.06 8.06 12.21
N VAL A 160 4.17 7.60 11.67
CA VAL A 160 4.93 6.50 12.26
C VAL A 160 5.55 7.00 13.55
N ASP A 161 5.29 6.33 14.65
CA ASP A 161 5.87 6.64 15.95
C ASP A 161 7.40 6.44 15.88
N ASP A 162 8.16 7.37 16.44
CA ASP A 162 9.63 7.26 16.52
C ASP A 162 10.08 5.94 17.17
N ALA A 163 9.31 5.41 18.11
CA ALA A 163 9.56 4.11 18.73
C ALA A 163 9.49 2.94 17.71
N ALA A 164 8.67 3.05 16.67
CA ALA A 164 8.55 2.03 15.63
C ALA A 164 9.66 2.14 14.56
N LEU A 165 10.31 3.29 14.44
CA LEU A 165 11.39 3.51 13.48
C LEU A 165 12.70 2.81 13.87
N GLY A 166 12.97 2.63 15.16
CA GLY A 166 14.15 1.93 15.65
C GLY A 166 14.24 0.50 15.08
N PRO A 167 13.27 -0.39 15.37
CA PRO A 167 13.23 -1.74 14.84
C PRO A 167 13.28 -1.81 13.32
N TRP A 168 12.63 -0.87 12.62
CA TRP A 168 12.69 -0.79 11.16
C TRP A 168 14.09 -0.53 10.64
N ARG A 169 14.82 0.45 11.22
CA ARG A 169 16.21 0.77 10.84
C ARG A 169 17.15 -0.40 11.11
N GLU A 170 16.96 -1.10 12.23
CA GLU A 170 17.73 -2.29 12.58
C GLU A 170 17.51 -3.43 11.56
N ALA A 171 16.24 -3.67 11.18
CA ALA A 171 15.87 -4.67 10.19
C ALA A 171 16.47 -4.35 8.80
N LEU A 172 16.46 -3.09 8.37
CA LEU A 172 17.12 -2.65 7.14
C LEU A 172 18.63 -2.89 7.18
N GLY A 173 19.25 -2.63 8.32
CA GLY A 173 20.66 -2.94 8.55
C GLY A 173 20.93 -4.44 8.47
N ALA A 174 20.08 -5.29 9.04
CA ALA A 174 20.16 -6.74 8.97
C ALA A 174 20.01 -7.25 7.53
N LEU A 175 18.98 -6.79 6.78
CA LEU A 175 18.82 -7.11 5.36
C LEU A 175 20.06 -6.75 4.54
N SER A 176 20.62 -5.55 4.75
CA SER A 176 21.82 -5.08 4.04
C SER A 176 23.06 -5.91 4.36
N ARG A 177 23.19 -6.44 5.56
CA ARG A 177 24.28 -7.36 5.94
C ARG A 177 24.09 -8.75 5.34
N ALA A 178 22.87 -9.29 5.46
CA ALA A 178 22.54 -10.64 5.02
C ALA A 178 22.66 -10.82 3.49
N LEU A 179 22.45 -9.74 2.71
CA LEU A 179 22.70 -9.77 1.26
C LEU A 179 24.14 -10.17 0.87
N ARG A 180 25.11 -9.99 1.75
CA ARG A 180 26.51 -10.41 1.51
C ARG A 180 26.67 -11.94 1.57
N ASP A 181 25.80 -12.58 2.36
CA ASP A 181 25.80 -14.03 2.54
C ASP A 181 24.88 -14.72 1.49
N GLY A 182 24.15 -13.93 0.70
CA GLY A 182 23.24 -14.38 -0.34
C GLY A 182 21.79 -14.54 0.14
N VAL A 183 20.84 -14.51 -0.82
CA VAL A 183 19.39 -14.60 -0.54
C VAL A 183 18.94 -16.01 -0.13
N GLU A 184 19.78 -17.03 -0.29
CA GLU A 184 19.53 -18.41 0.16
C GLU A 184 20.00 -18.66 1.61
N SER A 185 20.61 -17.66 2.26
CA SER A 185 21.19 -17.84 3.60
C SER A 185 20.14 -17.77 4.70
N ASP A 186 20.35 -18.50 5.81
CA ASP A 186 19.55 -18.39 7.02
C ASP A 186 19.57 -16.95 7.57
N ALA A 187 20.66 -16.22 7.36
CA ALA A 187 20.80 -14.82 7.73
C ALA A 187 19.79 -13.94 6.94
N TRP A 188 19.59 -14.21 5.65
CA TRP A 188 18.62 -13.52 4.82
C TRP A 188 17.18 -13.85 5.25
N ALA A 189 16.88 -15.14 5.45
CA ALA A 189 15.57 -15.59 5.93
C ALA A 189 15.21 -14.91 7.27
N SER A 190 16.13 -14.89 8.22
CA SER A 190 15.94 -14.21 9.51
C SER A 190 15.76 -12.70 9.37
N ALA A 191 16.54 -12.07 8.47
CA ALA A 191 16.46 -10.61 8.24
C ALA A 191 15.15 -10.21 7.56
N LYS A 192 14.63 -11.01 6.62
CA LYS A 192 13.30 -10.80 6.00
C LYS A 192 12.19 -10.85 7.04
N HIS A 193 12.21 -11.88 7.88
CA HIS A 193 11.22 -12.03 8.94
C HIS A 193 11.25 -10.84 9.89
N ALA A 194 12.43 -10.41 10.34
CA ALA A 194 12.57 -9.22 11.17
C ALA A 194 12.07 -7.93 10.49
N ALA A 195 12.26 -7.81 9.16
CA ALA A 195 11.75 -6.68 8.40
C ALA A 195 10.22 -6.69 8.30
N ALA A 196 9.60 -7.84 8.11
CA ALA A 196 8.13 -7.97 8.10
C ALA A 196 7.55 -7.70 9.50
N GLU A 197 8.17 -8.16 10.58
CA GLU A 197 7.78 -7.85 11.96
C GLU A 197 7.87 -6.34 12.26
N ALA A 198 8.96 -5.69 11.83
CA ALA A 198 9.14 -4.25 11.98
C ALA A 198 8.12 -3.47 11.14
N PHE A 199 7.82 -3.93 9.93
CA PHE A 199 6.75 -3.39 9.08
C PHE A 199 5.39 -3.47 9.78
N LEU A 200 5.02 -4.63 10.33
CA LEU A 200 3.75 -4.82 11.07
C LEU A 200 3.69 -4.01 12.37
N THR A 201 4.82 -3.66 12.96
CA THR A 201 4.89 -2.75 14.11
C THR A 201 4.68 -1.30 13.69
N MET A 202 5.30 -0.89 12.59
CA MET A 202 5.21 0.46 12.04
C MET A 202 3.83 0.72 11.41
N PHE A 203 3.29 -0.28 10.72
CA PHE A 203 1.98 -0.28 10.08
C PHE A 203 1.17 -1.48 10.60
N PRO A 204 0.58 -1.41 11.79
CA PRO A 204 -0.25 -2.50 12.28
C PRO A 204 -1.46 -2.68 11.36
N PRO A 205 -1.74 -3.93 10.94
CA PRO A 205 -2.94 -4.20 10.17
C PRO A 205 -4.18 -3.97 11.01
N ARG A 206 -5.27 -3.61 10.37
CA ARG A 206 -6.59 -3.62 11.01
C ARG A 206 -7.00 -5.08 11.21
N LEU A 207 -6.74 -5.61 12.38
CA LEU A 207 -7.13 -6.97 12.75
C LEU A 207 -8.65 -7.11 12.91
N ASP A 208 -9.35 -5.98 13.09
CA ASP A 208 -10.82 -5.89 13.19
C ASP A 208 -11.51 -6.08 11.81
N ALA A 209 -10.76 -6.18 10.72
CA ALA A 209 -11.34 -6.16 9.38
C ALA A 209 -12.06 -7.46 9.01
N LEU A 210 -11.69 -8.60 9.60
CA LEU A 210 -12.36 -9.87 9.37
C LEU A 210 -12.51 -10.63 10.69
N PRO A 211 -13.74 -10.84 11.17
CA PRO A 211 -14.02 -11.71 12.32
C PRO A 211 -13.39 -13.08 12.15
N ALA A 212 -12.83 -13.62 13.23
CA ALA A 212 -12.18 -14.95 13.23
C ALA A 212 -13.10 -16.06 12.68
N GLU A 213 -14.40 -15.89 12.80
CA GLU A 213 -15.42 -16.79 12.28
C GLU A 213 -15.35 -16.96 10.75
N LEU A 214 -14.86 -15.94 10.01
CA LEU A 214 -14.69 -16.00 8.56
C LEU A 214 -13.54 -16.92 8.12
N SER A 215 -12.63 -17.24 9.02
CA SER A 215 -11.55 -18.20 8.78
C SER A 215 -12.00 -19.65 8.73
N SER A 216 -13.22 -19.94 9.21
CA SER A 216 -13.77 -21.29 9.17
C SER A 216 -14.12 -21.72 7.74
N PRO A 217 -13.75 -22.94 7.28
CA PRO A 217 -14.11 -23.44 5.95
C PRO A 217 -15.62 -23.35 5.63
N ARG A 218 -16.48 -23.48 6.63
CA ARG A 218 -17.94 -23.33 6.49
C ARG A 218 -18.38 -21.92 6.10
N ASN A 219 -17.54 -20.91 6.35
CA ASN A 219 -17.80 -19.51 6.05
C ASN A 219 -17.02 -19.01 4.81
N ALA A 220 -16.37 -19.90 4.05
CA ALA A 220 -15.56 -19.54 2.89
C ALA A 220 -16.31 -18.66 1.87
N ARG A 221 -17.59 -18.96 1.59
CA ARG A 221 -18.42 -18.14 0.70
C ARG A 221 -18.70 -16.75 1.25
N LEU A 222 -18.92 -16.63 2.57
CA LEU A 222 -19.10 -15.35 3.24
C LEU A 222 -17.79 -14.55 3.23
N LYS A 223 -16.65 -15.23 3.41
CA LYS A 223 -15.31 -14.63 3.31
C LYS A 223 -15.11 -14.01 1.92
N SER A 224 -15.41 -14.72 0.84
CA SER A 224 -15.30 -14.20 -0.53
C SER A 224 -16.16 -12.94 -0.75
N VAL A 225 -17.35 -12.87 -0.15
CA VAL A 225 -18.20 -11.66 -0.21
C VAL A 225 -17.57 -10.51 0.54
N VAL A 226 -17.02 -10.76 1.72
CA VAL A 226 -16.36 -9.70 2.50
C VAL A 226 -15.11 -9.20 1.78
N GLU A 227 -14.30 -10.08 1.21
CA GLU A 227 -13.15 -9.72 0.37
C GLU A 227 -13.57 -8.88 -0.84
N TYR A 228 -14.65 -9.25 -1.51
CA TYR A 228 -15.23 -8.49 -2.61
C TYR A 228 -15.65 -7.08 -2.16
N LEU A 229 -16.33 -6.94 -1.01
CA LEU A 229 -16.72 -5.65 -0.46
C LEU A 229 -15.52 -4.74 -0.17
N HIS A 230 -14.42 -5.30 0.35
CA HIS A 230 -13.19 -4.55 0.58
C HIS A 230 -12.50 -4.12 -0.72
N ALA A 231 -12.49 -4.99 -1.73
CA ALA A 231 -11.89 -4.70 -3.04
C ALA A 231 -12.69 -3.63 -3.82
N HIS A 232 -14.04 -3.63 -3.68
CA HIS A 232 -14.96 -2.79 -4.46
C HIS A 232 -15.67 -1.74 -3.59
N VAL A 233 -15.04 -1.31 -2.50
CA VAL A 233 -15.65 -0.44 -1.48
C VAL A 233 -16.21 0.89 -2.02
N ARG A 234 -15.72 1.38 -3.17
CA ARG A 234 -16.19 2.61 -3.83
C ARG A 234 -17.34 2.40 -4.79
N ASP A 235 -17.54 1.17 -5.23
CA ASP A 235 -18.50 0.85 -6.28
C ASP A 235 -19.93 0.86 -5.73
N SER A 236 -20.89 1.10 -6.62
CA SER A 236 -22.29 0.93 -6.27
C SER A 236 -22.61 -0.56 -6.22
N ILE A 237 -22.71 -1.12 -5.03
CA ILE A 237 -22.91 -2.56 -4.79
C ILE A 237 -24.34 -2.78 -4.31
N ALA A 238 -25.07 -3.66 -5.01
CA ALA A 238 -26.33 -4.20 -4.55
C ALA A 238 -26.15 -5.57 -3.86
N VAL A 239 -27.10 -5.96 -3.01
CA VAL A 239 -27.01 -7.29 -2.34
C VAL A 239 -27.08 -8.43 -3.35
N ALA A 240 -27.70 -8.19 -4.53
CA ALA A 240 -27.71 -9.17 -5.62
C ALA A 240 -26.31 -9.48 -6.14
N ASP A 241 -25.44 -8.47 -6.30
CA ASP A 241 -24.07 -8.66 -6.74
C ASP A 241 -23.28 -9.56 -5.75
N LEU A 242 -23.54 -9.39 -4.46
CA LEU A 242 -22.94 -10.18 -3.40
C LEU A 242 -23.45 -11.63 -3.39
N ALA A 243 -24.70 -11.84 -3.79
CA ALA A 243 -25.28 -13.17 -3.94
C ALA A 243 -24.61 -13.94 -5.09
N ASP A 244 -24.34 -13.26 -6.21
CA ASP A 244 -23.62 -13.82 -7.35
C ASP A 244 -22.17 -14.17 -6.97
N VAL A 245 -21.45 -13.31 -6.26
CA VAL A 245 -20.08 -13.58 -5.77
C VAL A 245 -20.04 -14.82 -4.87
N ALA A 246 -21.02 -15.00 -4.00
CA ALA A 246 -21.09 -16.14 -3.08
C ALA A 246 -21.62 -17.43 -3.74
N GLY A 247 -22.26 -17.35 -4.90
CA GLY A 247 -23.05 -18.43 -5.46
C GLY A 247 -24.20 -18.85 -4.52
N LEU A 248 -24.87 -17.86 -3.91
CA LEU A 248 -25.95 -18.03 -2.92
C LEU A 248 -27.18 -17.18 -3.29
N SER A 249 -28.30 -17.43 -2.62
CA SER A 249 -29.43 -16.50 -2.70
C SER A 249 -29.17 -15.23 -1.89
N VAL A 250 -29.80 -14.09 -2.26
CA VAL A 250 -29.77 -12.83 -1.51
C VAL A 250 -30.10 -13.06 -0.03
N ARG A 251 -31.15 -13.86 0.24
CA ARG A 251 -31.56 -14.21 1.59
C ARG A 251 -30.46 -14.92 2.37
N SER A 252 -29.80 -15.90 1.75
CA SER A 252 -28.71 -16.68 2.38
C SER A 252 -27.49 -15.81 2.70
N VAL A 253 -27.17 -14.83 1.84
CA VAL A 253 -26.10 -13.85 2.11
C VAL A 253 -26.48 -12.99 3.32
N GLN A 254 -27.70 -12.43 3.36
CA GLN A 254 -28.17 -11.61 4.48
C GLN A 254 -28.18 -12.39 5.81
N GLU A 255 -28.69 -13.61 5.81
CA GLU A 255 -28.72 -14.48 7.00
C GLU A 255 -27.30 -14.83 7.47
N SER A 256 -26.37 -15.09 6.54
CA SER A 256 -24.97 -15.39 6.86
C SER A 256 -24.28 -14.17 7.47
N PHE A 257 -24.47 -12.97 6.92
CA PHE A 257 -23.92 -11.73 7.48
C PHE A 257 -24.48 -11.47 8.89
N ALA A 258 -25.80 -11.55 9.07
CA ALA A 258 -26.42 -11.33 10.38
C ALA A 258 -25.93 -12.33 11.43
N ARG A 259 -25.79 -13.59 11.05
CA ARG A 259 -25.35 -14.66 11.95
C ARG A 259 -23.88 -14.56 12.33
N VAL A 260 -22.99 -14.23 11.39
CA VAL A 260 -21.53 -14.27 11.58
C VAL A 260 -20.97 -12.91 11.94
N LEU A 261 -21.49 -11.83 11.33
CA LEU A 261 -20.98 -10.46 11.49
C LEU A 261 -21.92 -9.56 12.30
N GLY A 262 -23.11 -10.05 12.67
CA GLY A 262 -24.07 -9.27 13.45
C GLY A 262 -24.73 -8.11 12.71
N VAL A 263 -24.40 -7.89 11.44
CA VAL A 263 -24.87 -6.75 10.65
C VAL A 263 -25.35 -7.18 9.27
N SER A 264 -26.03 -6.30 8.54
CA SER A 264 -26.38 -6.56 7.13
C SER A 264 -25.18 -6.30 6.21
N PRO A 265 -25.13 -6.91 5.01
CA PRO A 265 -24.03 -6.66 4.03
C PRO A 265 -23.83 -5.18 3.71
N LEU A 266 -24.90 -4.43 3.50
CA LEU A 266 -24.83 -2.99 3.18
C LEU A 266 -24.47 -2.14 4.41
N THR A 267 -24.81 -2.57 5.62
CA THR A 267 -24.34 -1.94 6.85
C THR A 267 -22.85 -2.13 6.99
N TYR A 268 -22.35 -3.34 6.78
CA TYR A 268 -20.93 -3.64 6.77
C TYR A 268 -20.15 -2.80 5.75
N LEU A 269 -20.64 -2.71 4.50
CA LEU A 269 -20.07 -1.84 3.48
C LEU A 269 -20.04 -0.36 3.92
N ARG A 270 -21.12 0.12 4.53
CA ARG A 270 -21.20 1.50 5.04
C ARG A 270 -20.14 1.74 6.13
N GLU A 271 -19.94 0.78 7.01
CA GLU A 271 -18.92 0.87 8.08
C GLU A 271 -17.50 0.95 7.51
N ILE A 272 -17.15 0.09 6.56
CA ILE A 272 -15.87 0.17 5.86
C ILE A 272 -15.69 1.54 5.20
N ARG A 273 -16.73 2.07 4.55
CA ARG A 273 -16.68 3.38 3.91
C ARG A 273 -16.46 4.52 4.90
N LEU A 274 -17.09 4.45 6.07
CA LEU A 274 -16.87 5.44 7.13
C LEU A 274 -15.43 5.42 7.64
N ASP A 275 -14.84 4.24 7.82
CA ASP A 275 -13.44 4.10 8.21
C ASP A 275 -12.51 4.73 7.16
N ARG A 276 -12.76 4.47 5.88
CA ARG A 276 -12.00 5.07 4.77
C ARG A 276 -12.14 6.59 4.68
N VAL A 277 -13.34 7.12 4.95
CA VAL A 277 -13.55 8.57 5.03
C VAL A 277 -12.72 9.15 6.18
N ARG A 278 -12.73 8.51 7.35
CA ARG A 278 -11.94 8.97 8.49
C ARG A 278 -10.45 9.02 8.17
N ASP A 279 -9.94 7.97 7.55
CA ASP A 279 -8.53 7.89 7.13
C ASP A 279 -8.18 9.05 6.18
N ASP A 280 -9.01 9.28 5.17
CA ASP A 280 -8.82 10.37 4.23
C ASP A 280 -8.90 11.74 4.94
N LEU A 281 -9.83 11.93 5.89
CA LEU A 281 -9.96 13.20 6.62
C LEU A 281 -8.77 13.49 7.54
N LEU A 282 -8.16 12.48 8.13
CA LEU A 282 -6.94 12.61 8.94
C LEU A 282 -5.71 12.91 8.09
N ALA A 283 -5.73 12.51 6.81
CA ALA A 283 -4.60 12.60 5.90
C ALA A 283 -4.55 13.89 5.10
N LEU A 284 -5.68 14.61 4.98
CA LEU A 284 -5.84 15.68 4.01
C LEU A 284 -5.67 17.05 4.65
N ASP A 285 -5.07 17.97 3.88
CA ASP A 285 -5.04 19.38 4.26
C ASP A 285 -6.47 19.97 4.26
N PRO A 286 -6.94 20.51 5.41
CA PRO A 286 -8.24 21.15 5.53
C PRO A 286 -8.49 22.31 4.55
N GLN A 287 -7.43 22.88 3.96
CA GLN A 287 -7.53 23.97 2.99
C GLN A 287 -7.74 23.46 1.56
N SER A 288 -7.43 22.19 1.29
CA SER A 288 -7.45 21.62 -0.06
C SER A 288 -8.71 20.82 -0.39
N VAL A 289 -9.47 20.38 0.63
CA VAL A 289 -10.64 19.51 0.44
C VAL A 289 -11.79 19.85 1.39
N THR A 290 -13.00 19.46 0.98
CA THR A 290 -14.17 19.53 1.87
C THR A 290 -14.57 18.14 2.35
N VAL A 291 -15.15 18.07 3.55
CA VAL A 291 -15.74 16.83 4.08
C VAL A 291 -16.74 16.21 3.07
N GLY A 292 -17.50 17.05 2.36
CA GLY A 292 -18.47 16.59 1.37
C GLY A 292 -17.81 15.90 0.18
N ASP A 293 -16.64 16.37 -0.28
CA ASP A 293 -15.93 15.77 -1.40
C ASP A 293 -15.35 14.42 -1.01
N VAL A 294 -14.77 14.32 0.19
CA VAL A 294 -14.30 13.05 0.72
C VAL A 294 -15.43 12.04 0.87
N ALA A 295 -16.55 12.45 1.48
CA ALA A 295 -17.71 11.56 1.66
C ALA A 295 -18.26 11.05 0.31
N ARG A 296 -18.42 11.93 -0.70
CA ARG A 296 -18.88 11.53 -2.04
C ARG A 296 -17.92 10.55 -2.72
N ARG A 297 -16.63 10.75 -2.56
CA ARG A 297 -15.58 9.86 -3.09
C ARG A 297 -15.73 8.42 -2.58
N TRP A 298 -16.23 8.26 -1.37
CA TRP A 298 -16.48 6.97 -0.74
C TRP A 298 -17.94 6.51 -0.86
N GLY A 299 -18.71 7.08 -1.81
CA GLY A 299 -20.05 6.62 -2.18
C GLY A 299 -21.17 7.11 -1.26
N PHE A 300 -20.95 8.16 -0.46
CA PHE A 300 -22.01 8.78 0.34
C PHE A 300 -22.72 9.87 -0.45
N ALA A 301 -23.91 9.54 -0.98
CA ALA A 301 -24.73 10.49 -1.73
C ALA A 301 -25.43 11.53 -0.81
N HIS A 302 -25.75 11.16 0.43
CA HIS A 302 -26.53 11.99 1.37
C HIS A 302 -25.66 12.41 2.56
N LEU A 303 -25.11 13.63 2.50
CA LEU A 303 -24.16 14.14 3.50
C LEU A 303 -24.74 14.26 4.91
N GLY A 304 -26.02 14.52 5.07
CA GLY A 304 -26.67 14.54 6.38
C GLY A 304 -26.69 13.16 7.06
N ARG A 305 -27.07 12.11 6.30
CA ARG A 305 -27.06 10.73 6.81
C ARG A 305 -25.64 10.24 7.06
N PHE A 306 -24.71 10.63 6.21
CA PHE A 306 -23.28 10.36 6.41
C PHE A 306 -22.77 10.97 7.71
N SER A 307 -23.02 12.27 7.96
CA SER A 307 -22.54 12.94 9.17
C SER A 307 -23.11 12.32 10.43
N ALA A 308 -24.38 11.95 10.45
CA ALA A 308 -24.99 11.24 11.58
C ALA A 308 -24.32 9.88 11.83
N ALA A 309 -24.14 9.07 10.78
CA ALA A 309 -23.48 7.77 10.88
C ALA A 309 -21.99 7.89 11.28
N TYR A 310 -21.32 8.96 10.87
CA TYR A 310 -19.93 9.22 11.25
C TYR A 310 -19.84 9.56 12.75
N VAL A 311 -20.71 10.44 13.25
CA VAL A 311 -20.75 10.78 14.69
C VAL A 311 -21.10 9.55 15.54
N ASP A 312 -22.06 8.75 15.10
CA ASP A 312 -22.45 7.51 15.80
C ASP A 312 -21.27 6.53 15.93
N ARG A 313 -20.43 6.41 14.88
CA ARG A 313 -19.30 5.50 14.86
C ARG A 313 -18.03 6.03 15.57
N PHE A 314 -17.75 7.33 15.45
CA PHE A 314 -16.45 7.90 15.90
C PHE A 314 -16.56 8.89 17.05
N GLY A 315 -17.77 9.24 17.47
CA GLY A 315 -18.01 10.17 18.58
C GLY A 315 -17.66 11.64 18.28
N GLU A 316 -17.32 11.96 17.05
CA GLU A 316 -16.95 13.33 16.62
C GLU A 316 -17.49 13.65 15.22
N TYR A 317 -17.64 14.94 14.91
CA TYR A 317 -18.04 15.34 13.56
C TYR A 317 -16.89 15.21 12.55
N PRO A 318 -17.17 14.85 11.28
CA PRO A 318 -16.15 14.74 10.23
C PRO A 318 -15.30 15.99 10.06
N LYS A 319 -15.89 17.17 10.29
CA LYS A 319 -15.16 18.45 10.23
C LYS A 319 -14.16 18.62 11.36
N GLN A 320 -14.39 17.99 12.51
CA GLN A 320 -13.45 18.00 13.63
C GLN A 320 -12.24 17.11 13.30
N THR A 321 -12.49 15.93 12.73
CA THR A 321 -11.44 15.03 12.26
C THR A 321 -10.55 15.71 11.20
N LEU A 322 -11.16 16.40 10.21
CA LEU A 322 -10.42 17.10 9.15
C LEU A 322 -9.53 18.24 9.65
N ARG A 323 -9.77 18.78 10.85
CA ARG A 323 -9.03 19.91 11.42
C ARG A 323 -7.92 19.52 12.39
N ARG A 324 -7.76 18.22 12.63
CA ARG A 324 -6.66 17.69 13.44
C ARG A 324 -5.36 17.66 12.64
#